data_647a33e8cb9d343d72f633ce88240e38
#
_entry.id   647a33e8cb9d343d72f633ce88240e38
#
_cell.length_a   1.000
_cell.length_b   1.000
_cell.length_c   1.000
_cell.angle_alpha   90.00
_cell.angle_beta   90.00
_cell.angle_gamma   90.00
#
_symmetry.space_group_name_H-M   'P 1'
#
loop_
_entity.id
_entity.type
_entity.pdbx_description
1 polymer ?
#
loop_
_entity_poly.entity_id
_entity_poly.type
_entity_poly.pdbx_seq_one_letter_code
_entity_poly.pdbx_strand_id
1 'polypeptide(L)'
;MLKPIVTAALSFVCNVSAASNLDGFWQHPKDPVWLEVNETMGTGIAVRNDDDPSSEGFAVLKEVVTGPKEEQWSGQVYVPQLGNYKRVIVTLPNTNTLKMKVKIGFISRSVEWTRVALVPQP
;
A
#
# COMPACT_ATOMS: atom_id res chain seq x y z
N MET A 1 50.95 -18.36 -15.25
CA MET A 1 50.53 -18.17 -15.19
C MET A 1 49.32 -17.90 -15.05
N LEU A 2 48.79 -17.78 -14.65
CA LEU A 2 47.89 -17.62 -14.44
C LEU A 2 46.95 -16.91 -14.34
N LYS A 3 46.15 -16.70 -14.16
CA LYS A 3 45.35 -16.09 -14.07
C LYS A 3 44.29 -15.79 -13.71
N PRO A 4 43.78 -15.45 -13.56
CA PRO A 4 43.00 -15.02 -13.09
C PRO A 4 41.82 -14.77 -13.22
N ILE A 5 41.18 -14.73 -12.86
CA ILE A 5 40.21 -14.49 -12.85
C ILE A 5 39.31 -13.90 -12.58
N VAL A 6 38.73 -13.55 -12.46
CA VAL A 6 37.96 -12.91 -12.23
C VAL A 6 36.88 -12.72 -12.11
N THR A 7 36.42 -12.70 -11.75
CA THR A 7 35.47 -12.52 -11.48
C THR A 7 34.55 -11.89 -11.46
N ALA A 8 33.99 -11.56 -11.43
CA ALA A 8 33.22 -11.04 -11.43
C ALA A 8 32.17 -10.64 -11.08
N ALA A 9 31.87 -10.44 -10.77
CA ALA A 9 31.05 -10.04 -10.33
C ALA A 9 29.87 -9.83 -10.47
N LEU A 10 29.40 -9.88 -10.16
CA LEU A 10 28.37 -9.70 -10.12
C LEU A 10 27.54 -9.02 -9.90
N SER A 11 27.23 -8.69 -9.86
CA SER A 11 26.56 -7.93 -9.55
C SER A 11 25.32 -7.79 -9.73
N PHE A 12 24.87 -7.94 -9.34
CA PHE A 12 23.76 -7.77 -9.37
C PHE A 12 23.00 -7.12 -9.11
N VAL A 13 22.52 -6.82 -9.12
CA VAL A 13 21.88 -6.12 -8.83
C VAL A 13 20.73 -5.97 -8.91
N CYS A 14 20.30 -6.06 -8.58
CA CYS A 14 19.24 -5.97 -8.49
C CYS A 14 18.51 -5.18 -8.48
N ASN A 15 18.15 -4.88 -8.62
CA ASN A 15 17.47 -4.13 -8.58
C ASN A 15 16.45 -3.90 -8.69
N VAL A 16 16.12 -4.04 -8.46
CA VAL A 16 15.25 -3.91 -8.38
C VAL A 16 14.47 -3.25 -8.30
N SER A 17 14.07 -3.21 -8.22
CA SER A 17 13.51 -2.68 -8.06
C SER A 17 12.72 -2.12 -7.97
N ALA A 18 12.93 -1.92 -7.80
CA ALA A 18 12.34 -0.93 -7.67
C ALA A 18 11.06 -0.99 -7.81
N ALA A 19 10.75 -1.69 -7.79
CA ALA A 19 9.52 -1.82 -8.05
C ALA A 19 8.66 -1.07 -7.28
N SER A 20 7.78 -0.59 -7.84
CA SER A 20 6.74 -0.03 -7.15
C SER A 20 6.07 -1.08 -6.42
N ASN A 21 5.94 -0.88 -5.19
CA ASN A 21 5.43 -1.89 -4.34
C ASN A 21 4.63 -1.23 -3.24
N LEU A 22 3.52 -1.86 -2.90
CA LEU A 22 2.61 -1.33 -1.91
C LEU A 22 3.03 -1.67 -0.49
N ASP A 23 3.95 -2.60 -0.31
CA ASP A 23 4.32 -3.06 1.02
C ASP A 23 4.82 -1.93 1.88
N GLY A 24 4.38 -1.91 3.12
CA GLY A 24 4.85 -0.93 4.07
C GLY A 24 3.75 -0.33 4.89
N PHE A 25 4.11 0.73 5.60
CA PHE A 25 3.19 1.44 6.48
C PHE A 25 2.75 2.74 5.82
N TRP A 26 1.48 3.04 5.95
CA TRP A 26 0.87 4.20 5.30
C TRP A 26 0.00 4.94 6.29
N GLN A 27 0.12 6.27 6.30
CA GLN A 27 -0.62 7.12 7.22
C GLN A 27 -1.72 7.87 6.47
N HIS A 28 -2.91 7.88 7.05
CA HIS A 28 -4.04 8.62 6.50
C HIS A 28 -3.74 10.11 6.50
N PRO A 29 -4.19 10.87 5.48
CA PRO A 29 -3.88 12.30 5.41
C PRO A 29 -4.55 13.15 6.46
N LYS A 30 -5.68 12.71 7.01
CA LYS A 30 -6.43 13.51 7.98
C LYS A 30 -6.63 12.81 9.30
N ASP A 31 -6.91 11.51 9.27
CA ASP A 31 -7.26 10.77 10.47
C ASP A 31 -6.02 10.09 11.06
N PRO A 32 -6.00 9.87 12.38
CA PRO A 32 -4.86 9.19 13.01
C PRO A 32 -4.98 7.68 12.80
N VAL A 33 -4.84 7.26 11.56
CA VAL A 33 -4.96 5.86 11.16
C VAL A 33 -3.75 5.48 10.34
N TRP A 34 -3.17 4.34 10.66
CA TRP A 34 -2.02 3.78 9.95
C TRP A 34 -2.36 2.38 9.48
N LEU A 35 -1.98 2.09 8.24
CA LEU A 35 -2.18 0.77 7.65
C LEU A 35 -0.84 0.12 7.40
N GLU A 36 -0.83 -1.19 7.55
CA GLU A 36 0.25 -2.00 7.01
C GLU A 36 -0.29 -2.73 5.79
N VAL A 37 0.31 -2.46 4.64
CA VAL A 37 -0.13 -3.07 3.39
C VAL A 37 0.83 -4.20 3.05
N ASN A 38 0.25 -5.35 2.71
CA ASN A 38 0.99 -6.52 2.25
C ASN A 38 0.47 -6.84 0.86
N GLU A 39 1.27 -6.55 -0.14
CA GLU A 39 0.83 -6.72 -1.52
C GLU A 39 0.63 -8.19 -1.87
N THR A 40 1.47 -9.05 -1.35
CA THR A 40 1.38 -10.49 -1.62
C THR A 40 0.06 -11.04 -1.11
N MET A 41 -0.35 -10.64 0.09
CA MET A 41 -1.61 -11.10 0.66
C MET A 41 -2.80 -10.29 0.16
N GLY A 42 -2.54 -9.15 -0.47
CA GLY A 42 -3.60 -8.30 -0.98
C GLY A 42 -4.39 -7.60 0.10
N THR A 43 -3.74 -7.24 1.22
CA THR A 43 -4.45 -6.65 2.35
C THR A 43 -3.80 -5.37 2.82
N GLY A 44 -4.60 -4.53 3.47
CA GLY A 44 -4.13 -3.38 4.24
C GLY A 44 -4.82 -3.40 5.58
N ILE A 45 -4.06 -3.65 6.62
CA ILE A 45 -4.59 -3.86 7.97
C ILE A 45 -4.35 -2.62 8.80
N ALA A 46 -5.36 -2.19 9.55
CA ALA A 46 -5.21 -1.07 10.48
C ALA A 46 -4.31 -1.52 11.61
N VAL A 47 -3.11 -0.94 11.69
CA VAL A 47 -2.17 -1.28 12.76
C VAL A 47 -2.22 -0.27 13.90
N ARG A 48 -2.82 0.88 13.65
CA ARG A 48 -3.08 1.88 14.68
C ARG A 48 -4.21 2.77 14.22
N ASN A 49 -5.15 3.04 15.11
CA ASN A 49 -6.26 3.95 14.86
C ASN A 49 -6.61 4.62 16.16
N ASP A 50 -6.22 5.88 16.32
CA ASP A 50 -6.42 6.59 17.58
C ASP A 50 -7.89 6.95 17.80
N ASP A 51 -8.66 7.08 16.74
CA ASP A 51 -10.09 7.37 16.86
C ASP A 51 -10.90 6.13 17.24
N ASP A 52 -10.38 4.96 16.91
CA ASP A 52 -11.07 3.71 17.22
C ASP A 52 -10.04 2.61 17.42
N PRO A 53 -9.41 2.56 18.61
CA PRO A 53 -8.38 1.55 18.86
C PRO A 53 -8.87 0.12 18.69
N SER A 54 -10.17 -0.13 18.83
CA SER A 54 -10.70 -1.48 18.69
C SER A 54 -10.65 -1.96 17.24
N SER A 55 -10.41 -1.07 16.29
CA SER A 55 -10.33 -1.44 14.89
C SER A 55 -8.95 -1.97 14.49
N GLU A 56 -7.98 -1.99 15.39
CA GLU A 56 -6.67 -2.55 15.08
C GLU A 56 -6.81 -4.01 14.69
N GLY A 57 -6.14 -4.38 13.63
CA GLY A 57 -6.28 -5.73 13.06
C GLY A 57 -7.35 -5.83 11.99
N PHE A 58 -8.17 -4.81 11.82
CA PHE A 58 -9.23 -4.83 10.83
C PHE A 58 -8.66 -4.64 9.43
N ALA A 59 -9.16 -5.41 8.47
CA ALA A 59 -8.72 -5.30 7.09
C ALA A 59 -9.47 -4.16 6.42
N VAL A 60 -8.85 -2.98 6.38
CA VAL A 60 -9.40 -1.82 5.70
C VAL A 60 -9.38 -2.02 4.20
N LEU A 61 -8.32 -2.66 3.70
CA LEU A 61 -8.11 -2.92 2.28
C LEU A 61 -7.95 -4.43 2.11
N LYS A 62 -8.63 -5.01 1.11
CA LYS A 62 -8.52 -6.44 0.88
C LYS A 62 -8.70 -6.79 -0.58
N GLU A 63 -8.32 -8.03 -0.92
CA GLU A 63 -8.49 -8.57 -2.27
C GLU A 63 -7.80 -7.70 -3.31
N VAL A 64 -6.62 -7.20 -2.97
CA VAL A 64 -5.85 -6.33 -3.85
C VAL A 64 -5.10 -7.20 -4.85
N VAL A 65 -5.30 -6.91 -6.12
CA VAL A 65 -4.60 -7.60 -7.21
C VAL A 65 -4.07 -6.57 -8.17
N THR A 66 -3.04 -6.94 -8.93
CA THR A 66 -2.47 -6.02 -9.91
C THR A 66 -3.49 -5.71 -10.98
N GLY A 67 -3.46 -4.45 -11.41
CA GLY A 67 -4.35 -3.99 -12.45
C GLY A 67 -3.71 -4.12 -13.82
N PRO A 68 -4.43 -3.70 -14.88
CA PRO A 68 -3.92 -3.79 -16.24
C PRO A 68 -2.78 -2.82 -16.52
N LYS A 69 -2.65 -1.79 -15.72
CA LYS A 69 -1.59 -0.79 -15.90
C LYS A 69 -0.52 -0.97 -14.86
N GLU A 70 0.66 -0.47 -15.17
CA GLU A 70 1.75 -0.49 -14.19
C GLU A 70 1.38 0.38 -13.00
N GLU A 71 1.80 -0.05 -11.83
CA GLU A 71 1.58 0.71 -10.60
C GLU A 71 0.11 0.99 -10.37
N GLN A 72 -0.73 0.04 -10.77
CA GLN A 72 -2.16 0.13 -10.55
C GLN A 72 -2.66 -1.21 -10.03
N TRP A 73 -3.48 -1.13 -9.01
CA TRP A 73 -4.09 -2.31 -8.38
C TRP A 73 -5.57 -2.06 -8.23
N SER A 74 -6.32 -3.11 -8.07
CA SER A 74 -7.73 -3.01 -7.72
C SER A 74 -7.99 -3.91 -6.53
N GLY A 75 -9.00 -3.55 -5.75
CA GLY A 75 -9.35 -4.31 -4.57
C GLY A 75 -10.62 -3.80 -3.97
N GLN A 76 -10.77 -3.99 -2.68
CA GLN A 76 -11.91 -3.49 -1.93
C GLN A 76 -11.43 -2.75 -0.71
N VAL A 77 -12.05 -1.60 -0.44
CA VAL A 77 -11.73 -0.80 0.74
C VAL A 77 -13.00 -0.61 1.55
N TYR A 78 -12.86 -0.68 2.87
CA TYR A 78 -13.98 -0.47 3.77
C TYR A 78 -14.30 1.02 3.85
N VAL A 79 -15.56 1.35 3.65
CA VAL A 79 -16.05 2.73 3.72
C VAL A 79 -16.93 2.83 4.95
N PRO A 80 -16.42 3.42 6.05
CA PRO A 80 -17.19 3.45 7.31
C PRO A 80 -18.54 4.12 7.18
N GLN A 81 -18.63 5.16 6.34
CA GLN A 81 -19.88 5.89 6.17
C GLN A 81 -20.97 5.01 5.57
N LEU A 82 -20.60 3.97 4.83
CA LEU A 82 -21.52 3.06 4.20
C LEU A 82 -21.61 1.72 4.92
N GLY A 83 -20.68 1.46 5.82
CA GLY A 83 -20.68 0.22 6.58
C GLY A 83 -20.35 -1.01 5.76
N ASN A 84 -19.71 -0.85 4.61
CA ASN A 84 -19.33 -2.00 3.80
C ASN A 84 -18.16 -1.68 2.90
N TYR A 85 -17.70 -2.71 2.19
CA TYR A 85 -16.58 -2.57 1.27
C TYR A 85 -17.05 -2.07 -0.08
N LYS A 86 -16.20 -1.29 -0.73
CA LYS A 86 -16.43 -0.82 -2.09
C LYS A 86 -15.19 -1.08 -2.93
N ARG A 87 -15.40 -1.20 -4.21
CA ARG A 87 -14.30 -1.39 -5.14
C ARG A 87 -13.40 -0.17 -5.12
N VAL A 88 -12.10 -0.41 -5.13
CA VAL A 88 -11.11 0.66 -5.07
C VAL A 88 -10.05 0.43 -6.13
N ILE A 89 -9.58 1.53 -6.72
CA ILE A 89 -8.42 1.52 -7.58
C ILE A 89 -7.29 2.15 -6.79
N VAL A 90 -6.18 1.44 -6.69
CA VAL A 90 -5.01 1.88 -5.94
C VAL A 90 -3.90 2.20 -6.92
N THR A 91 -3.28 3.35 -6.75
CA THR A 91 -2.13 3.74 -7.58
C THR A 91 -1.05 4.33 -6.69
N LEU A 92 0.17 4.34 -7.21
CA LEU A 92 1.31 4.99 -6.56
C LEU A 92 1.76 6.14 -7.44
N PRO A 93 1.22 7.35 -7.24
CA PRO A 93 1.69 8.50 -8.02
C PRO A 93 3.18 8.75 -7.86
N ASN A 94 3.70 8.41 -6.68
CA ASN A 94 5.14 8.41 -6.44
C ASN A 94 5.42 7.39 -5.34
N THR A 95 6.69 7.22 -5.00
CA THR A 95 7.11 6.18 -4.06
C THR A 95 6.46 6.31 -2.69
N ASN A 96 6.14 7.53 -2.29
CA ASN A 96 5.68 7.79 -0.93
C ASN A 96 4.20 8.12 -0.83
N THR A 97 3.45 8.01 -1.92
CA THR A 97 2.03 8.31 -1.93
C THR A 97 1.25 7.13 -2.47
N LEU A 98 0.28 6.67 -1.71
CA LEU A 98 -0.63 5.63 -2.12
C LEU A 98 -2.01 6.27 -2.29
N LYS A 99 -2.52 6.25 -3.50
CA LYS A 99 -3.81 6.87 -3.78
C LYS A 99 -4.87 5.81 -3.94
N MET A 100 -5.93 5.93 -3.15
CA MET A 100 -7.09 5.06 -3.24
C MET A 100 -8.23 5.86 -3.85
N LYS A 101 -8.79 5.36 -4.94
CA LYS A 101 -9.91 6.02 -5.60
C LYS A 101 -11.11 5.11 -5.54
N VAL A 102 -12.19 5.60 -4.94
CA VAL A 102 -13.42 4.85 -4.75
C VAL A 102 -14.53 5.57 -5.48
N LYS A 103 -15.33 4.82 -6.22
CA LYS A 103 -16.49 5.38 -6.88
C LYS A 103 -17.73 5.00 -6.09
N ILE A 104 -18.47 6.02 -5.66
CA ILE A 104 -19.70 5.83 -4.89
C ILE A 104 -20.81 6.52 -5.67
N GLY A 105 -21.64 5.72 -6.35
CA GLY A 105 -22.66 6.26 -7.22
C GLY A 105 -22.02 7.03 -8.36
N PHE A 106 -22.33 8.31 -8.48
CA PHE A 106 -21.78 9.16 -9.52
C PHE A 106 -20.55 9.92 -9.06
N ILE A 107 -20.16 9.75 -7.81
CA ILE A 107 -19.09 10.54 -7.22
C ILE A 107 -17.86 9.66 -7.03
N SER A 108 -16.70 10.21 -7.40
CA SER A 108 -15.43 9.56 -7.11
C SER A 108 -14.74 10.28 -5.96
N ARG A 109 -14.22 9.52 -5.03
CA ARG A 109 -13.47 10.06 -3.91
C ARG A 109 -12.08 9.45 -3.90
N SER A 110 -11.11 10.27 -3.56
CA SER A 110 -9.73 9.81 -3.48
C SER A 110 -9.15 10.15 -2.13
N VAL A 111 -8.33 9.23 -1.62
CA VAL A 111 -7.59 9.43 -0.38
C VAL A 111 -6.14 9.13 -0.70
N GLU A 112 -5.25 10.03 -0.30
CA GLU A 112 -3.82 9.86 -0.55
C GLU A 112 -3.12 9.60 0.78
N TRP A 113 -2.65 8.38 0.93
CA TRP A 113 -1.92 7.96 2.12
C TRP A 113 -0.44 8.22 1.93
N THR A 114 0.24 8.55 3.01
CA THR A 114 1.66 8.85 2.99
C THR A 114 2.44 7.68 3.57
N ARG A 115 3.47 7.25 2.87
CA ARG A 115 4.35 6.19 3.36
C ARG A 115 5.14 6.69 4.55
N VAL A 116 5.19 5.87 5.59
CA VAL A 116 6.01 6.16 6.77
C VAL A 116 6.91 4.96 7.04
N ALA A 117 8.07 5.23 7.60
CA ALA A 117 9.02 4.15 7.90
C ALA A 117 8.54 3.31 9.07
N LEU A 118 7.95 3.97 10.05
CA LEU A 118 7.48 3.30 11.27
C LEU A 118 6.14 3.91 11.66
N VAL A 119 5.32 3.10 12.32
CA VAL A 119 4.09 3.59 12.93
C VAL A 119 4.46 4.18 14.27
N PRO A 120 4.11 5.45 14.55
CA PRO A 120 4.43 6.04 15.84
C PRO A 120 3.81 5.25 16.97
N GLN A 121 4.51 5.13 18.06
CA GLN A 121 3.98 4.47 19.24
C GLN A 121 3.31 5.50 20.13
N PRO A 122 2.21 5.12 20.81
CA PRO A 122 1.47 6.04 21.68
C PRO A 122 2.27 6.43 22.92
#